data_ffaa35cef622e5433257d758f6ff29f8
#
_entry.id   ffaa35cef622e5433257d758f6ff29f8
#
_cell.length_a   1.000
_cell.length_b   1.000
_cell.length_c   1.000
_cell.angle_alpha   90.00
_cell.angle_beta   90.00
_cell.angle_gamma   90.00
#
_symmetry.space_group_name_H-M   'P 1'
#
loop_
_entity.id
_entity.type
_entity.pdbx_description
1 polymer ?
#
loop_
_entity_poly.entity_id
_entity_poly.type
_entity_poly.pdbx_seq_one_letter_code
_entity_poly.pdbx_strand_id
1 'polypeptide(L)'
;FIMPVESFHIRKLLICHLDRTRHDIDYHKEVLSTGCFLCYDSIHRLKYLSEQEEMELLCAMKQSGLTGQIVLSLDTTNQRLRSYYAEDMGLDYILTTFVPQLREHGFTDQEIRQMCITNARTILDFA
;
A
#
# COMPACT_ATOMS: atom_id res chain seq x y z
N PHE A 1 17.78 12.46 -7.86
CA PHE A 1 17.27 13.61 -7.10
C PHE A 1 15.74 13.62 -7.14
N ILE A 2 15.12 13.61 -5.98
CA ILE A 2 13.66 13.63 -5.84
C ILE A 2 13.26 15.01 -5.30
N MET A 3 12.42 15.74 -6.04
CA MET A 3 11.94 17.04 -5.60
C MET A 3 10.76 16.90 -4.63
N PRO A 4 10.69 17.74 -3.57
CA PRO A 4 9.50 17.78 -2.70
C PRO A 4 8.22 18.07 -3.48
N VAL A 5 7.12 17.49 -3.05
CA VAL A 5 5.79 17.66 -3.68
C VAL A 5 5.38 19.13 -3.74
N GLU A 6 5.68 19.91 -2.72
CA GLU A 6 5.38 21.32 -2.63
C GLU A 6 6.04 22.16 -3.74
N SER A 7 7.19 21.69 -4.27
CA SER A 7 7.88 22.38 -5.38
C SER A 7 7.06 22.43 -6.66
N PHE A 8 6.06 21.56 -6.78
CA PHE A 8 5.15 21.49 -7.93
C PHE A 8 3.77 22.08 -7.63
N HIS A 9 3.58 22.67 -6.46
CA HIS A 9 2.26 23.12 -5.97
C HIS A 9 1.20 22.01 -5.91
N ILE A 10 1.65 20.75 -5.82
CA ILE A 10 0.78 19.59 -5.69
C ILE A 10 0.54 19.35 -4.19
N ARG A 11 -0.70 19.44 -3.75
CA ARG A 11 -1.05 19.25 -2.33
C ARG A 11 -1.05 17.78 -1.90
N LYS A 12 -1.38 16.90 -2.83
CA LYS A 12 -1.51 15.47 -2.55
C LYS A 12 -1.06 14.67 -3.77
N LEU A 13 -0.15 13.74 -3.56
CA LEU A 13 0.38 12.85 -4.59
C LEU A 13 0.38 11.42 -4.07
N LEU A 14 -0.18 10.50 -4.83
CA LEU A 14 -0.13 9.07 -4.58
C LEU A 14 0.72 8.39 -5.65
N ILE A 15 1.78 7.72 -5.25
CA ILE A 15 2.65 6.96 -6.15
C ILE A 15 2.28 5.48 -6.07
N CYS A 16 1.84 4.92 -7.19
CA CYS A 16 1.42 3.52 -7.30
C CYS A 16 2.60 2.59 -7.59
N HIS A 17 2.41 1.30 -7.31
CA HIS A 17 3.31 0.21 -7.66
C HIS A 17 4.70 0.25 -7.00
N LEU A 18 4.86 1.00 -5.91
CA LEU A 18 6.16 1.11 -5.26
C LEU A 18 6.56 -0.17 -4.51
N ASP A 19 5.58 -0.96 -4.07
CA ASP A 19 5.78 -2.30 -3.51
C ASP A 19 6.60 -3.24 -4.41
N ARG A 20 6.60 -3.01 -5.72
CA ARG A 20 7.43 -3.77 -6.67
C ARG A 20 8.93 -3.54 -6.50
N THR A 21 9.34 -2.50 -5.77
CA THR A 21 10.74 -2.21 -5.40
C THR A 21 11.04 -2.62 -3.96
N ARG A 22 10.43 -3.68 -3.48
CA ARG A 22 10.43 -4.18 -2.10
C ARG A 22 11.79 -4.35 -1.42
N HIS A 23 12.85 -4.53 -2.19
CA HIS A 23 14.20 -4.71 -1.66
C HIS A 23 14.91 -3.39 -1.32
N ASP A 24 14.35 -2.27 -1.72
CA ASP A 24 14.95 -0.95 -1.55
C ASP A 24 14.12 -0.07 -0.59
N ILE A 25 14.16 -0.43 0.69
CA ILE A 25 13.44 0.30 1.75
C ILE A 25 13.92 1.76 1.85
N ASP A 26 15.19 2.03 1.60
CA ASP A 26 15.72 3.39 1.66
C ASP A 26 15.16 4.25 0.53
N TYR A 27 14.93 3.67 -0.65
CA TYR A 27 14.22 4.35 -1.73
C TYR A 27 12.78 4.70 -1.34
N HIS A 28 12.06 3.78 -0.69
CA HIS A 28 10.71 4.09 -0.18
C HIS A 28 10.72 5.26 0.81
N LYS A 29 11.69 5.28 1.73
CA LYS A 29 11.83 6.38 2.70
C LYS A 29 12.17 7.70 2.01
N GLU A 30 13.03 7.67 1.01
CA GLU A 30 13.40 8.86 0.22
C GLU A 30 12.16 9.42 -0.50
N VAL A 31 11.39 8.57 -1.16
CA VAL A 31 10.15 8.98 -1.83
C VAL A 31 9.16 9.57 -0.83
N LEU A 32 8.94 8.92 0.33
CA LEU A 32 8.04 9.44 1.37
C LEU A 32 8.50 10.78 1.95
N SER A 33 9.80 11.05 1.98
CA SER A 33 10.34 12.33 2.46
C SER A 33 9.91 13.52 1.61
N THR A 34 9.43 13.30 0.41
CA THR A 34 8.87 14.34 -0.47
C THR A 34 7.46 14.78 -0.07
N GLY A 35 6.82 14.12 0.90
CA GLY A 35 5.45 14.41 1.34
C GLY A 35 4.36 13.68 0.57
N CYS A 36 4.71 12.73 -0.31
CA CYS A 36 3.74 11.92 -1.05
C CYS A 36 3.19 10.75 -0.20
N PHE A 37 2.19 10.06 -0.76
CA PHE A 37 1.69 8.78 -0.29
C PHE A 37 2.14 7.67 -1.23
N LEU A 38 2.35 6.46 -0.70
CA LEU A 38 2.66 5.27 -1.49
C LEU A 38 1.45 4.36 -1.56
N CYS A 39 1.14 3.87 -2.74
CA CYS A 39 0.17 2.80 -2.93
C CYS A 39 0.91 1.47 -3.10
N TYR A 40 0.71 0.58 -2.14
CA TYR A 40 1.12 -0.82 -2.24
C TYR A 40 -0.07 -1.59 -2.82
N ASP A 41 0.00 -1.82 -4.11
CA ASP A 41 -1.12 -2.31 -4.91
C ASP A 41 -0.84 -3.61 -5.65
N SER A 42 0.28 -4.25 -5.33
CA SER A 42 0.61 -5.56 -5.87
C SER A 42 0.18 -6.72 -4.96
N ILE A 43 -0.65 -6.45 -3.95
CA ILE A 43 -1.19 -7.47 -3.05
C ILE A 43 -1.83 -8.60 -3.86
N HIS A 44 -1.38 -9.83 -3.61
CA HIS A 44 -1.76 -11.03 -4.35
C HIS A 44 -1.50 -10.97 -5.86
N ARG A 45 -0.54 -10.15 -6.31
CA ARG A 45 -0.04 -10.15 -7.69
C ARG A 45 1.27 -10.94 -7.79
N LEU A 46 1.16 -12.26 -7.65
CA LEU A 46 2.27 -13.20 -7.47
C LEU A 46 3.33 -13.16 -8.58
N LYS A 47 3.03 -12.58 -9.73
CA LYS A 47 4.04 -12.36 -10.78
C LYS A 47 5.04 -11.24 -10.44
N TYR A 48 4.74 -10.37 -9.48
CA TYR A 48 5.62 -9.28 -9.06
C TYR A 48 6.30 -9.56 -7.75
N LEU A 49 5.53 -9.99 -6.74
CA LEU A 49 6.02 -10.37 -5.42
C LEU A 49 5.06 -11.35 -4.76
N SER A 50 5.57 -12.17 -3.85
CA SER A 50 4.75 -13.06 -3.03
C SER A 50 4.07 -12.27 -1.90
N GLU A 51 3.02 -12.84 -1.32
CA GLU A 51 2.38 -12.24 -0.14
C GLU A 51 3.34 -12.12 1.05
N GLN A 52 4.28 -13.06 1.18
CA GLN A 52 5.31 -12.99 2.22
C GLN A 52 6.22 -11.77 2.01
N GLU A 53 6.68 -11.54 0.78
CA GLU A 53 7.52 -10.38 0.46
C GLU A 53 6.77 -9.06 0.68
N GLU A 54 5.48 -9.00 0.33
CA GLU A 54 4.62 -7.85 0.62
C GLU A 54 4.51 -7.61 2.14
N MET A 55 4.33 -8.67 2.90
CA MET A 55 4.22 -8.59 4.36
C MET A 55 5.55 -8.17 5.00
N GLU A 56 6.67 -8.68 4.53
CA GLU A 56 8.02 -8.30 4.99
C GLU A 56 8.29 -6.81 4.74
N LEU A 57 7.93 -6.31 3.55
CA LEU A 57 8.01 -4.90 3.22
C LEU A 57 7.16 -4.05 4.17
N LEU A 58 5.90 -4.40 4.38
CA LEU A 58 4.99 -3.68 5.29
C LEU A 58 5.50 -3.70 6.72
N CYS A 59 6.04 -4.82 7.19
CA CYS A 59 6.67 -4.90 8.52
C CYS A 59 7.87 -3.97 8.65
N ALA A 60 8.73 -3.89 7.63
CA ALA A 60 9.87 -2.97 7.62
C ALA A 60 9.42 -1.50 7.63
N MET A 61 8.38 -1.15 6.88
CA MET A 61 7.81 0.20 6.88
C MET A 61 7.14 0.55 8.22
N LYS A 62 6.46 -0.42 8.85
CA LYS A 62 5.93 -0.27 10.21
C LYS A 62 7.04 0.00 11.22
N GLN A 63 8.12 -0.78 11.21
CA GLN A 63 9.27 -0.60 12.10
C GLN A 63 9.92 0.77 11.94
N SER A 64 9.84 1.34 10.74
CA SER A 64 10.32 2.70 10.44
C SER A 64 9.29 3.80 10.78
N GLY A 65 8.11 3.46 11.29
CA GLY A 65 7.05 4.42 11.64
C GLY A 65 6.36 5.08 10.44
N LEU A 66 6.34 4.43 9.28
CA LEU A 66 5.93 5.03 8.00
C LEU A 66 4.56 4.57 7.48
N THR A 67 3.78 3.85 8.27
CA THR A 67 2.42 3.40 7.87
C THR A 67 1.45 4.56 7.61
N GLY A 68 1.74 5.74 8.15
CA GLY A 68 0.91 6.94 7.99
C GLY A 68 0.82 7.52 6.58
N GLN A 69 1.62 7.03 5.64
CA GLN A 69 1.64 7.49 4.24
C GLN A 69 1.49 6.33 3.24
N ILE A 70 1.09 5.15 3.71
CA ILE A 70 0.86 3.96 2.87
C ILE A 70 -0.63 3.72 2.69
N VAL A 71 -1.04 3.41 1.47
CA VAL A 71 -2.39 2.97 1.10
C VAL A 71 -2.29 1.58 0.49
N LEU A 72 -3.17 0.67 0.90
CA LEU A 72 -3.26 -0.68 0.37
C LEU A 72 -4.30 -0.76 -0.73
N SER A 73 -3.99 -1.47 -1.81
CA SER A 73 -4.88 -1.67 -2.95
C SER A 73 -4.61 -3.01 -3.65
N LEU A 74 -5.45 -3.35 -4.62
CA LEU A 74 -5.36 -4.60 -5.38
C LEU A 74 -4.96 -4.37 -6.85
N ASP A 75 -4.90 -3.15 -7.33
CA ASP A 75 -4.72 -2.83 -8.76
C ASP A 75 -5.62 -3.71 -9.64
N THR A 76 -6.93 -3.66 -9.38
CA THR A 76 -7.90 -4.57 -9.94
C THR A 76 -8.12 -4.35 -11.42
N THR A 77 -8.00 -5.41 -12.21
CA THR A 77 -8.28 -5.44 -13.65
C THR A 77 -9.48 -6.32 -13.94
N ASN A 78 -10.03 -6.24 -15.17
CA ASN A 78 -11.10 -7.12 -15.61
C ASN A 78 -10.75 -8.60 -15.44
N GLN A 79 -9.49 -8.97 -15.65
CA GLN A 79 -9.01 -10.35 -15.45
C GLN A 79 -9.10 -10.76 -13.98
N ARG A 80 -8.68 -9.89 -13.08
CA ARG A 80 -8.73 -10.15 -11.63
C ARG A 80 -10.17 -10.18 -11.11
N LEU A 81 -11.07 -9.38 -11.67
CA LEU A 81 -12.50 -9.45 -11.37
C LEU A 81 -13.11 -10.80 -11.79
N ARG A 82 -12.64 -11.38 -12.91
CA ARG A 82 -13.06 -12.71 -13.32
C ARG A 82 -12.56 -13.80 -12.37
N SER A 83 -11.37 -13.65 -11.83
CA SER A 83 -10.82 -14.56 -10.82
C SER A 83 -11.69 -14.63 -9.56
N TYR A 84 -12.45 -13.59 -9.25
CA TYR A 84 -13.43 -13.60 -8.15
C TYR A 84 -14.43 -14.76 -8.29
N TYR A 85 -14.94 -14.97 -9.50
CA TYR A 85 -15.89 -16.05 -9.76
C TYR A 85 -15.24 -17.43 -9.84
N ALA A 86 -13.91 -17.49 -9.96
CA ALA A 86 -13.13 -18.72 -9.96
C ALA A 86 -12.49 -19.04 -8.58
N GLU A 87 -12.93 -18.35 -7.53
CA GLU A 87 -12.46 -18.51 -6.13
C GLU A 87 -10.99 -18.15 -5.90
N ASP A 88 -10.33 -17.50 -6.86
CA ASP A 88 -8.93 -17.11 -6.67
C ASP A 88 -8.81 -15.86 -5.80
N MET A 89 -9.68 -14.86 -6.04
CA MET A 89 -9.62 -13.59 -5.35
C MET A 89 -10.83 -12.72 -5.70
N GLY A 90 -11.27 -11.88 -4.77
CA GLY A 90 -12.34 -10.91 -4.96
C GLY A 90 -11.91 -9.49 -4.61
N LEU A 91 -12.78 -8.53 -4.83
CA LEU A 91 -12.57 -7.13 -4.42
C LEU A 91 -12.44 -6.97 -2.90
N ASP A 92 -12.97 -7.90 -2.16
CA ASP A 92 -12.94 -7.98 -0.70
C ASP A 92 -11.67 -8.66 -0.14
N TYR A 93 -10.74 -9.13 -1.01
CA TYR A 93 -9.55 -9.87 -0.61
C TYR A 93 -8.72 -9.18 0.48
N ILE A 94 -8.54 -7.86 0.39
CA ILE A 94 -7.81 -7.11 1.43
C ILE A 94 -8.50 -7.30 2.78
N LEU A 95 -9.82 -7.19 2.82
CA LEU A 95 -10.58 -7.23 4.08
C LEU A 95 -10.71 -8.64 4.65
N THR A 96 -10.94 -9.62 3.79
CA THR A 96 -11.27 -11.00 4.19
C THR A 96 -10.03 -11.87 4.38
N THR A 97 -8.94 -11.56 3.70
CA THR A 97 -7.71 -12.40 3.70
C THR A 97 -6.49 -11.62 4.18
N PHE A 98 -6.17 -10.49 3.58
CA PHE A 98 -4.92 -9.78 3.85
C PHE A 98 -4.92 -9.08 5.22
N VAL A 99 -6.03 -8.48 5.63
CA VAL A 99 -6.17 -7.84 6.96
C VAL A 99 -5.99 -8.85 8.10
N PRO A 100 -6.56 -10.06 8.09
CA PRO A 100 -6.22 -11.10 9.06
C PRO A 100 -4.72 -11.39 9.14
N GLN A 101 -4.05 -11.52 8.00
CA GLN A 101 -2.59 -11.74 7.96
C GLN A 101 -1.80 -10.56 8.56
N LEU A 102 -2.21 -9.32 8.31
CA LEU A 102 -1.60 -8.14 8.96
C LEU A 102 -1.68 -8.23 10.49
N ARG A 103 -2.83 -8.65 11.03
CA ARG A 103 -2.99 -8.85 12.48
C ARG A 103 -2.06 -9.93 13.02
N GLU A 104 -1.93 -11.05 12.31
CA GLU A 104 -1.00 -12.13 12.68
C GLU A 104 0.45 -11.67 12.71
N HIS A 105 0.83 -10.68 11.87
CA HIS A 105 2.15 -10.04 11.84
C HIS A 105 2.28 -8.83 12.77
N GLY A 106 1.32 -8.65 13.68
CA GLY A 106 1.40 -7.66 14.76
C GLY A 106 0.99 -6.24 14.38
N PHE A 107 0.29 -6.05 13.26
CA PHE A 107 -0.33 -4.76 12.96
C PHE A 107 -1.54 -4.54 13.85
N THR A 108 -1.61 -3.36 14.46
CA THR A 108 -2.76 -2.94 15.27
C THR A 108 -3.94 -2.58 14.37
N ASP A 109 -5.16 -2.64 14.91
CA ASP A 109 -6.36 -2.20 14.19
C ASP A 109 -6.28 -0.72 13.79
N GLN A 110 -5.57 0.11 14.56
CA GLN A 110 -5.32 1.50 14.22
C GLN A 110 -4.42 1.64 12.98
N GLU A 111 -3.33 0.89 12.89
CA GLU A 111 -2.43 0.90 11.74
C GLU A 111 -3.14 0.37 10.48
N ILE A 112 -3.90 -0.72 10.62
CA ILE A 112 -4.70 -1.29 9.53
C ILE A 112 -5.73 -0.27 9.04
N ARG A 113 -6.49 0.35 9.97
CA ARG A 113 -7.44 1.41 9.63
C ARG A 113 -6.77 2.60 8.95
N GLN A 114 -5.57 2.96 9.38
CA GLN A 114 -4.80 4.04 8.77
C GLN A 114 -4.47 3.75 7.32
N MET A 115 -3.92 2.57 7.02
CA MET A 115 -3.54 2.18 5.65
C MET A 115 -4.74 1.92 4.74
N CYS A 116 -5.82 1.35 5.26
CA CYS A 116 -6.99 0.99 4.44
C CYS A 116 -8.02 2.12 4.29
N ILE A 117 -8.10 3.07 5.22
CA ILE A 117 -9.18 4.06 5.27
C ILE A 117 -8.64 5.48 5.42
N THR A 118 -7.90 5.78 6.50
CA THR A 118 -7.59 7.16 6.88
C THR A 118 -6.67 7.84 5.87
N ASN A 119 -5.63 7.15 5.40
CA ASN A 119 -4.70 7.70 4.41
C ASN A 119 -5.41 7.94 3.07
N ALA A 120 -6.23 6.99 2.60
CA ALA A 120 -7.03 7.16 1.39
C ALA A 120 -8.00 8.35 1.51
N ARG A 121 -8.68 8.47 2.66
CA ARG A 121 -9.54 9.63 2.94
C ARG A 121 -8.77 10.93 2.87
N THR A 122 -7.58 11.01 3.45
CA THR A 122 -6.73 12.20 3.43
C THR A 122 -6.36 12.59 2.00
N ILE A 123 -6.05 11.62 1.14
CA ILE A 123 -5.71 11.87 -0.27
C ILE A 123 -6.92 12.39 -1.04
N LEU A 124 -8.10 11.80 -0.81
CA LEU A 124 -9.34 12.09 -1.55
C LEU A 124 -10.11 13.29 -1.00
N ASP A 125 -9.72 13.82 0.14
CA ASP A 125 -10.33 15.02 0.72
C ASP A 125 -9.77 16.27 0.03
N PHE A 126 -10.56 16.85 -0.87
CA PHE A 126 -10.22 18.06 -1.63
C PHE A 126 -10.71 19.37 -0.98
N ALA A 127 -11.24 19.27 0.20
CA ALA A 127 -11.68 20.42 0.98
C ALA A 127 -10.50 21.25 1.52
#